data_fc8eefdcdc7c465d1d74ee8dcaccce32
#
_entry.id   fc8eefdcdc7c465d1d74ee8dcaccce32
#
_cell.length_a   1.000
_cell.length_b   1.000
_cell.length_c   1.000
_cell.angle_alpha   90.00
_cell.angle_beta   90.00
_cell.angle_gamma   90.00
#
_symmetry.space_group_name_H-M   'P 1'
#
loop_
_entity.id
_entity.type
_entity.pdbx_description
1 polymer ?
#
loop_
_entity_poly.entity_id
_entity_poly.type
_entity_poly.pdbx_seq_one_letter_code
_entity_poly.pdbx_strand_id
1 'polypeptide(L)'
;MTESRPPLPPFTYESAVQKVRAAENGWNTCDPAKVALAYTEDSSWRNRAEFVEGRPAIIAFLTRKWARELDYRLIKELWCFDETRIAVRFAYEWHDDSSNWFRSYGNENWEFSPEGLMRRRFASINDLYIKETERKFRWDRKGPRPSDHPGLSQLNL
;
A
#
# COMPACT_ATOMS: atom_id res chain seq x y z
N MET A 1 -11.27 22.74 -11.29
CA MET A 1 -9.82 22.55 -11.04
C MET A 1 -9.51 21.06 -11.14
N THR A 2 -8.41 20.74 -11.79
CA THR A 2 -7.92 19.36 -11.87
C THR A 2 -7.32 18.95 -10.53
N GLU A 3 -7.74 17.82 -10.02
CA GLU A 3 -7.19 17.24 -8.81
C GLU A 3 -5.70 16.89 -9.03
N SER A 4 -4.85 17.24 -8.08
CA SER A 4 -3.40 17.02 -8.17
C SER A 4 -2.87 16.43 -6.87
N ARG A 5 -1.91 15.50 -6.99
CA ARG A 5 -1.32 14.82 -5.83
C ARG A 5 0.20 14.67 -5.99
N PRO A 6 0.95 15.69 -5.62
CA PRO A 6 2.42 15.62 -5.67
C PRO A 6 2.99 14.49 -4.80
N PRO A 7 4.21 13.99 -5.12
CA PRO A 7 5.04 14.38 -6.26
C PRO A 7 4.45 13.94 -7.59
N LEU A 8 4.65 14.77 -8.62
CA LEU A 8 4.12 14.54 -9.96
C LEU A 8 5.14 13.83 -10.85
N PRO A 9 4.67 13.04 -11.86
CA PRO A 9 5.56 12.59 -12.92
C PRO A 9 6.15 13.78 -13.68
N PRO A 10 7.34 13.66 -14.30
CA PRO A 10 8.19 12.47 -14.31
C PRO A 10 8.91 12.27 -12.98
N PHE A 11 9.02 11.01 -12.55
CA PHE A 11 9.63 10.69 -11.28
C PHE A 11 11.15 10.72 -11.34
N THR A 12 11.77 11.19 -10.25
CA THR A 12 13.17 10.97 -9.92
C THR A 12 13.26 9.92 -8.83
N TYR A 13 14.46 9.47 -8.47
CA TYR A 13 14.63 8.56 -7.34
C TYR A 13 14.00 9.12 -6.06
N GLU A 14 14.31 10.37 -5.73
CA GLU A 14 13.78 11.01 -4.51
C GLU A 14 12.26 11.10 -4.54
N SER A 15 11.67 11.52 -5.66
CA SER A 15 10.22 11.67 -5.75
C SER A 15 9.52 10.31 -5.78
N ALA A 16 10.12 9.29 -6.37
CA ALA A 16 9.60 7.92 -6.32
C ALA A 16 9.60 7.38 -4.88
N VAL A 17 10.68 7.60 -4.13
CA VAL A 17 10.75 7.22 -2.70
C VAL A 17 9.67 7.94 -1.89
N GLN A 18 9.46 9.22 -2.12
CA GLN A 18 8.39 10.00 -1.46
C GLN A 18 7.01 9.44 -1.80
N LYS A 19 6.79 9.06 -3.06
CA LYS A 19 5.50 8.50 -3.51
C LYS A 19 5.21 7.17 -2.83
N VAL A 20 6.23 6.31 -2.73
CA VAL A 20 6.12 5.01 -2.04
C VAL A 20 5.80 5.21 -0.56
N ARG A 21 6.50 6.13 0.12
CA ARG A 21 6.26 6.41 1.54
C ARG A 21 4.86 6.99 1.76
N ALA A 22 4.42 7.89 0.89
CA ALA A 22 3.08 8.47 0.97
C ALA A 22 1.99 7.39 0.84
N ALA A 23 2.18 6.43 -0.07
CA ALA A 23 1.27 5.30 -0.25
C ALA A 23 1.25 4.41 1.00
N GLU A 24 2.42 4.07 1.55
CA GLU A 24 2.53 3.32 2.80
C GLU A 24 1.77 4.02 3.93
N ASN A 25 2.01 5.31 4.12
CA ASN A 25 1.35 6.10 5.17
C ASN A 25 -0.17 6.14 4.97
N GLY A 26 -0.63 6.33 3.74
CA GLY A 26 -2.05 6.36 3.41
C GLY A 26 -2.76 5.05 3.75
N TRP A 27 -2.21 3.94 3.32
CA TRP A 27 -2.78 2.61 3.59
C TRP A 27 -2.74 2.26 5.08
N ASN A 28 -1.72 2.69 5.79
CA ASN A 28 -1.63 2.47 7.25
C ASN A 28 -2.69 3.24 8.04
N THR A 29 -3.38 4.20 7.45
CA THR A 29 -4.53 4.84 8.10
C THR A 29 -5.73 3.90 8.22
N CYS A 30 -5.80 2.87 7.36
CA CYS A 30 -6.96 1.98 7.25
C CYS A 30 -8.27 2.73 7.01
N ASP A 31 -8.20 3.88 6.35
CA ASP A 31 -9.35 4.71 6.00
C ASP A 31 -9.63 4.60 4.50
N PRO A 32 -10.67 3.84 4.09
CA PRO A 32 -10.94 3.60 2.68
C PRO A 32 -11.18 4.86 1.86
N ALA A 33 -11.95 5.81 2.40
CA ALA A 33 -12.26 7.06 1.70
C ALA A 33 -11.01 7.92 1.49
N LYS A 34 -10.15 7.99 2.50
CA LYS A 34 -8.90 8.73 2.44
C LYS A 34 -7.93 8.11 1.43
N VAL A 35 -7.78 6.79 1.44
CA VAL A 35 -6.90 6.07 0.51
C VAL A 35 -7.37 6.24 -0.93
N ALA A 36 -8.68 6.17 -1.18
CA ALA A 36 -9.25 6.28 -2.52
C ALA A 36 -8.88 7.60 -3.22
N LEU A 37 -8.61 8.67 -2.47
CA LEU A 37 -8.25 9.97 -3.03
C LEU A 37 -6.89 9.95 -3.75
N ALA A 38 -6.05 8.95 -3.53
CA ALA A 38 -4.76 8.80 -4.21
C ALA A 38 -4.89 8.23 -5.63
N TYR A 39 -6.08 7.80 -6.00
CA TYR A 39 -6.37 7.11 -7.25
C TYR A 39 -7.23 7.98 -8.16
N THR A 40 -7.10 7.80 -9.49
CA THR A 40 -8.00 8.47 -10.42
C THR A 40 -9.43 7.96 -10.23
N GLU A 41 -10.42 8.76 -10.63
CA GLU A 41 -11.83 8.36 -10.50
C GLU A 41 -12.14 7.05 -11.22
N ASP A 42 -11.45 6.80 -12.34
CA ASP A 42 -11.58 5.60 -13.17
C ASP A 42 -10.46 4.59 -12.96
N SER A 43 -9.74 4.69 -11.85
CA SER A 43 -8.57 3.83 -11.57
C SER A 43 -8.90 2.34 -11.68
N SER A 44 -7.99 1.58 -12.25
CA SER A 44 -8.16 0.16 -12.51
C SER A 44 -7.14 -0.65 -11.69
N TRP A 45 -7.64 -1.63 -10.95
CA TRP A 45 -6.81 -2.50 -10.11
C TRP A 45 -6.99 -3.97 -10.49
N ARG A 46 -5.92 -4.72 -10.36
CA ARG A 46 -5.99 -6.14 -10.05
C ARG A 46 -5.31 -6.35 -8.69
N ASN A 47 -6.06 -6.85 -7.72
CA ASN A 47 -5.52 -7.21 -6.41
C ASN A 47 -5.69 -8.70 -6.20
N ARG A 48 -4.60 -9.46 -6.18
CA ARG A 48 -4.62 -10.92 -6.25
C ARG A 48 -5.33 -11.35 -7.54
N ALA A 49 -6.50 -11.96 -7.45
CA ALA A 49 -7.33 -12.35 -8.59
C ALA A 49 -8.58 -11.48 -8.75
N GLU A 50 -8.74 -10.46 -7.91
CA GLU A 50 -9.90 -9.56 -7.96
C GLU A 50 -9.60 -8.32 -8.78
N PHE A 51 -10.51 -7.97 -9.69
CA PHE A 51 -10.45 -6.76 -10.50
C PHE A 51 -11.37 -5.71 -9.89
N VAL A 52 -10.86 -4.48 -9.75
CA VAL A 52 -11.56 -3.37 -9.08
C VAL A 52 -11.46 -2.14 -9.97
N GLU A 53 -12.57 -1.48 -10.25
CA GLU A 53 -12.58 -0.28 -11.10
C GLU A 53 -13.33 0.89 -10.43
N GLY A 54 -12.64 2.03 -10.37
CA GLY A 54 -13.20 3.28 -9.87
C GLY A 54 -13.16 3.41 -8.35
N ARG A 55 -13.22 4.65 -7.89
CA ARG A 55 -13.12 4.97 -6.45
C ARG A 55 -14.21 4.30 -5.60
N PRO A 56 -15.50 4.25 -6.00
CA PRO A 56 -16.49 3.55 -5.18
C PRO A 56 -16.17 2.08 -4.96
N ALA A 57 -15.67 1.37 -5.99
CA ALA A 57 -15.28 -0.03 -5.87
C ALA A 57 -14.02 -0.18 -5.02
N ILE A 58 -13.07 0.76 -5.11
CA ILE A 58 -11.87 0.80 -4.26
C ILE A 58 -12.28 0.95 -2.79
N ILE A 59 -13.18 1.86 -2.48
CA ILE A 59 -13.68 2.07 -1.11
C ILE A 59 -14.35 0.79 -0.59
N ALA A 60 -15.19 0.14 -1.40
CA ALA A 60 -15.85 -1.10 -1.02
C ALA A 60 -14.83 -2.22 -0.76
N PHE A 61 -13.82 -2.35 -1.63
CA PHE A 61 -12.74 -3.32 -1.46
C PHE A 61 -11.97 -3.10 -0.15
N LEU A 62 -11.55 -1.87 0.11
CA LEU A 62 -10.77 -1.53 1.30
C LEU A 62 -11.59 -1.67 2.58
N THR A 63 -12.88 -1.39 2.53
CA THR A 63 -13.79 -1.58 3.66
C THR A 63 -13.84 -3.05 4.06
N ARG A 64 -13.98 -3.97 3.09
CA ARG A 64 -13.95 -5.41 3.35
C ARG A 64 -12.58 -5.86 3.87
N LYS A 65 -11.50 -5.33 3.27
CA LYS A 65 -10.13 -5.68 3.64
C LYS A 65 -9.87 -5.38 5.11
N TRP A 66 -10.12 -4.17 5.55
CA TRP A 66 -9.80 -3.75 6.92
C TRP A 66 -10.85 -4.14 7.96
N ALA A 67 -12.02 -4.61 7.53
CA ALA A 67 -12.93 -5.33 8.42
C ALA A 67 -12.39 -6.72 8.79
N ARG A 68 -11.62 -7.34 7.90
CA ARG A 68 -11.03 -8.68 8.08
C ARG A 68 -9.61 -8.64 8.61
N GLU A 69 -8.78 -7.72 8.10
CA GLU A 69 -7.35 -7.63 8.41
C GLU A 69 -7.16 -6.64 9.55
N LEU A 70 -7.17 -7.15 10.77
CA LEU A 70 -7.14 -6.34 11.98
C LEU A 70 -5.69 -6.03 12.39
N ASP A 71 -5.50 -4.90 13.07
CA ASP A 71 -4.20 -4.45 13.58
C ASP A 71 -3.13 -4.33 12.47
N TYR A 72 -3.56 -3.94 11.29
CA TYR A 72 -2.81 -3.88 10.04
C TYR A 72 -1.64 -2.91 10.11
N ARG A 73 -0.46 -3.38 9.69
CA ARG A 73 0.76 -2.56 9.55
C ARG A 73 1.48 -2.94 8.28
N LEU A 74 1.78 -1.95 7.47
CA LEU A 74 2.34 -2.11 6.12
C LEU A 74 3.69 -1.42 6.02
N ILE A 75 4.65 -2.08 5.37
CA ILE A 75 5.91 -1.49 4.93
C ILE A 75 6.05 -1.69 3.43
N LYS A 76 6.34 -0.60 2.72
CA LYS A 76 6.63 -0.62 1.28
C LYS A 76 8.08 -0.21 1.03
N GLU A 77 8.64 -0.74 -0.05
CA GLU A 77 9.99 -0.40 -0.49
C GLU A 77 10.02 -0.22 -2.01
N LEU A 78 10.59 0.89 -2.47
CA LEU A 78 10.78 1.13 -3.89
C LEU A 78 11.67 0.04 -4.48
N TRP A 79 11.23 -0.60 -5.58
CA TRP A 79 12.05 -1.54 -6.33
C TRP A 79 12.69 -0.90 -7.56
N CYS A 80 11.89 -0.30 -8.42
CA CYS A 80 12.35 0.47 -9.56
C CYS A 80 11.28 1.45 -10.03
N PHE A 81 11.64 2.36 -10.92
CA PHE A 81 10.71 3.36 -11.44
C PHE A 81 11.14 3.79 -12.85
N ASP A 82 10.20 4.36 -13.58
CA ASP A 82 10.46 5.16 -14.77
C ASP A 82 9.72 6.51 -14.64
N GLU A 83 9.51 7.20 -15.74
CA GLU A 83 8.92 8.56 -15.70
C GLU A 83 7.51 8.56 -15.08
N THR A 84 6.69 7.51 -15.32
CA THR A 84 5.28 7.49 -14.91
C THR A 84 4.89 6.25 -14.10
N ARG A 85 5.80 5.29 -13.91
CA ARG A 85 5.53 4.01 -13.29
C ARG A 85 6.48 3.75 -12.13
N ILE A 86 5.95 3.06 -11.12
CA ILE A 86 6.74 2.67 -9.94
C ILE A 86 6.44 1.21 -9.62
N ALA A 87 7.49 0.40 -9.44
CA ALA A 87 7.38 -0.97 -8.95
C ALA A 87 7.81 -1.03 -7.49
N VAL A 88 7.07 -1.77 -6.67
CA VAL A 88 7.19 -1.76 -5.21
C VAL A 88 7.17 -3.18 -4.66
N ARG A 89 8.05 -3.44 -3.69
CA ARG A 89 7.92 -4.60 -2.79
C ARG A 89 7.17 -4.14 -1.55
N PHE A 90 6.36 -5.02 -0.97
CA PHE A 90 5.73 -4.70 0.31
C PHE A 90 5.48 -5.95 1.14
N ALA A 91 5.31 -5.74 2.43
CA ALA A 91 4.79 -6.75 3.34
C ALA A 91 3.90 -6.06 4.37
N TYR A 92 2.90 -6.77 4.85
CA TYR A 92 2.08 -6.27 5.94
C TYR A 92 1.73 -7.38 6.91
N GLU A 93 1.58 -7.00 8.18
CA GLU A 93 1.17 -7.91 9.24
C GLU A 93 -0.23 -7.56 9.70
N TRP A 94 -1.02 -8.58 10.00
CA TRP A 94 -2.40 -8.45 10.41
C TRP A 94 -2.87 -9.73 11.10
N HIS A 95 -3.98 -9.66 11.80
CA HIS A 95 -4.64 -10.84 12.34
C HIS A 95 -6.12 -10.85 11.97
N ASP A 96 -6.71 -12.04 11.96
CA ASP A 96 -8.16 -12.21 11.78
C ASP A 96 -8.90 -12.07 13.12
N ASP A 97 -10.22 -12.24 13.11
CA ASP A 97 -11.06 -12.14 14.30
C ASP A 97 -10.89 -13.31 15.29
N SER A 98 -10.15 -14.34 14.90
CA SER A 98 -9.78 -15.48 15.76
C SER A 98 -8.35 -15.40 16.27
N SER A 99 -7.71 -14.24 16.13
CA SER A 99 -6.32 -13.99 16.55
C SER A 99 -5.27 -14.84 15.83
N ASN A 100 -5.55 -15.26 14.60
CA ASN A 100 -4.55 -15.86 13.73
C ASN A 100 -3.76 -14.76 13.03
N TRP A 101 -2.44 -14.76 13.22
CA TRP A 101 -1.55 -13.75 12.63
C TRP A 101 -1.01 -14.19 11.29
N PHE A 102 -0.83 -13.20 10.42
CA PHE A 102 -0.29 -13.39 9.07
C PHE A 102 0.73 -12.31 8.76
N ARG A 103 1.72 -12.67 7.96
CA ARG A 103 2.53 -11.72 7.21
C ARG A 103 2.28 -11.96 5.73
N SER A 104 1.78 -10.95 5.05
CA SER A 104 1.48 -11.02 3.63
C SER A 104 2.58 -10.31 2.86
N TYR A 105 3.16 -11.01 1.89
CA TYR A 105 4.23 -10.49 1.03
C TYR A 105 3.67 -10.15 -0.33
N GLY A 106 4.05 -9.01 -0.89
CA GLY A 106 3.57 -8.64 -2.19
C GLY A 106 4.55 -7.85 -3.03
N ASN A 107 4.25 -7.86 -4.32
CA ASN A 107 4.88 -7.02 -5.32
C ASN A 107 3.76 -6.31 -6.05
N GLU A 108 3.93 -5.02 -6.32
CA GLU A 108 2.93 -4.28 -7.08
C GLU A 108 3.56 -3.34 -8.09
N ASN A 109 2.81 -3.11 -9.15
CA ASN A 109 3.17 -2.20 -10.22
C ASN A 109 2.15 -1.07 -10.26
N TRP A 110 2.64 0.16 -10.31
CA TRP A 110 1.81 1.38 -10.34
C TRP A 110 2.04 2.17 -11.61
N GLU A 111 0.99 2.76 -12.12
CA GLU A 111 1.05 3.74 -13.20
C GLU A 111 0.27 4.99 -12.79
N PHE A 112 0.84 6.17 -13.05
CA PHE A 112 0.29 7.45 -12.59
C PHE A 112 -0.17 8.32 -13.76
N SER A 113 -1.21 9.12 -13.50
CA SER A 113 -1.61 10.20 -14.37
C SER A 113 -0.63 11.39 -14.23
N PRO A 114 -0.63 12.35 -15.18
CA PRO A 114 0.20 13.55 -15.07
C PRO A 114 -0.04 14.35 -13.78
N GLU A 115 -1.22 14.24 -13.21
CA GLU A 115 -1.61 14.92 -11.96
C GLU A 115 -1.11 14.20 -10.71
N GLY A 116 -0.42 13.05 -10.86
CA GLY A 116 0.14 12.30 -9.74
C GLY A 116 -0.84 11.38 -9.04
N LEU A 117 -1.99 11.10 -9.64
CA LEU A 117 -2.95 10.13 -9.16
C LEU A 117 -2.65 8.76 -9.79
N MET A 118 -2.77 7.70 -9.02
CA MET A 118 -2.54 6.35 -9.53
C MET A 118 -3.75 5.89 -10.35
N ARG A 119 -3.50 5.57 -11.62
CA ARG A 119 -4.55 5.13 -12.53
C ARG A 119 -4.58 3.63 -12.77
N ARG A 120 -3.49 2.92 -12.51
CA ARG A 120 -3.42 1.46 -12.58
C ARG A 120 -2.61 0.91 -11.41
N ARG A 121 -3.07 -0.20 -10.87
CA ARG A 121 -2.36 -0.92 -9.82
C ARG A 121 -2.54 -2.42 -10.04
N PHE A 122 -1.42 -3.13 -10.11
CA PHE A 122 -1.42 -4.60 -10.19
C PHE A 122 -0.65 -5.12 -8.99
N ALA A 123 -1.33 -5.88 -8.12
CA ALA A 123 -0.73 -6.41 -6.90
C ALA A 123 -0.89 -7.92 -6.81
N SER A 124 0.25 -8.60 -6.67
CA SER A 124 0.32 -10.03 -6.40
C SER A 124 0.77 -10.23 -4.96
N ILE A 125 0.06 -11.06 -4.19
CA ILE A 125 0.24 -11.16 -2.74
C ILE A 125 0.17 -12.63 -2.32
N ASN A 126 1.09 -13.02 -1.44
CA ASN A 126 1.14 -14.33 -0.79
C ASN A 126 1.01 -14.16 0.72
N ASP A 127 0.16 -14.95 1.36
CA ASP A 127 -0.01 -14.91 2.81
C ASP A 127 0.82 -16.01 3.47
N LEU A 128 1.48 -15.65 4.57
CA LEU A 128 2.18 -16.58 5.44
C LEU A 128 1.56 -16.53 6.83
N TYR A 129 1.09 -17.67 7.32
CA TYR A 129 0.67 -17.78 8.73
C TYR A 129 1.91 -17.67 9.62
N ILE A 130 1.86 -16.80 10.64
CA ILE A 130 2.94 -16.60 11.61
C ILE A 130 2.35 -16.70 13.03
N LYS A 131 3.25 -16.95 13.99
CA LYS A 131 2.89 -16.81 15.41
C LYS A 131 2.90 -15.33 15.78
N GLU A 132 2.12 -14.94 16.77
CA GLU A 132 2.12 -13.56 17.28
C GLU A 132 3.53 -13.14 17.72
N THR A 133 4.31 -14.05 18.28
CA THR A 133 5.70 -13.80 18.69
C THR A 133 6.66 -13.59 17.52
N GLU A 134 6.28 -13.94 16.29
CA GLU A 134 7.08 -13.77 15.08
C GLU A 134 6.84 -12.43 14.37
N ARG A 135 5.97 -11.60 14.92
CA ARG A 135 5.69 -10.25 14.37
C ARG A 135 6.94 -9.40 14.39
N LYS A 136 7.13 -8.65 13.30
CA LYS A 136 8.27 -7.74 13.11
C LYS A 136 7.84 -6.28 13.00
N PHE A 137 6.56 -6.01 12.73
CA PHE A 137 6.03 -4.66 12.53
C PHE A 137 5.38 -4.18 13.84
N ARG A 138 6.14 -3.39 14.61
CA ARG A 138 5.79 -3.09 16.00
C ARG A 138 5.85 -1.60 16.32
N TRP A 139 5.03 -0.80 15.64
CA TRP A 139 4.83 0.61 15.99
C TRP A 139 3.38 0.84 16.38
N ASP A 140 3.11 2.01 17.01
CA ASP A 140 1.75 2.37 17.40
C ASP A 140 0.86 2.51 16.16
N ARG A 141 -0.26 1.80 16.16
CA ARG A 141 -1.23 1.83 15.06
C ARG A 141 -1.82 3.21 14.78
N LYS A 142 -1.74 4.14 15.73
CA LYS A 142 -2.29 5.48 15.57
C LYS A 142 -1.45 6.40 14.71
N GLY A 143 -0.28 5.99 14.31
CA GLY A 143 0.61 6.80 13.51
C GLY A 143 1.26 6.06 12.35
N PRO A 144 1.95 6.79 11.46
CA PRO A 144 2.76 6.16 10.42
C PRO A 144 3.94 5.42 11.02
N ARG A 145 4.57 4.56 10.22
CA ARG A 145 5.80 3.88 10.64
C ARG A 145 6.85 4.94 11.02
N PRO A 146 7.43 4.87 12.23
CA PRO A 146 8.48 5.80 12.63
C PRO A 146 9.70 5.73 11.70
N SER A 147 10.41 6.84 11.55
CA SER A 147 11.59 6.91 10.67
C SER A 147 12.73 5.98 11.14
N ASP A 148 12.79 5.68 12.42
CA ASP A 148 13.80 4.77 13.02
C ASP A 148 13.34 3.31 13.02
N HIS A 149 12.10 3.01 12.64
CA HIS A 149 11.67 1.62 12.46
C HIS A 149 12.28 1.05 11.18
N PRO A 150 12.88 -0.16 11.22
CA PRO A 150 13.53 -0.73 10.04
C PRO A 150 12.56 -0.97 8.89
N GLY A 151 13.05 -0.84 7.66
CA GLY A 151 12.33 -1.19 6.44
C GLY A 151 12.51 -2.67 6.10
N LEU A 152 11.94 -3.09 4.96
CA LEU A 152 11.95 -4.50 4.55
C LEU A 152 13.35 -5.08 4.41
N SER A 153 14.24 -4.37 3.71
CA SER A 153 15.61 -4.84 3.50
C SER A 153 16.37 -5.01 4.81
N GLN A 154 16.16 -4.10 5.77
CA GLN A 154 16.80 -4.17 7.09
C GLN A 154 16.22 -5.30 7.95
N LEU A 155 14.98 -5.70 7.71
CA LEU A 155 14.33 -6.82 8.38
C LEU A 155 14.59 -8.17 7.70
N ASN A 156 15.33 -8.16 6.58
CA ASN A 156 15.57 -9.35 5.73
C ASN A 156 14.27 -9.98 5.21
N LEU A 157 13.34 -9.15 4.84
CA LEU A 157 12.06 -9.56 4.26
C LEU A 157 12.01 -9.30 2.76
#